data_2545b73aaf2578766cb39f7da31431ec
#
_entry.id   2545b73aaf2578766cb39f7da31431ec
#
_cell.length_a   1.000
_cell.length_b   1.000
_cell.length_c   1.000
_cell.angle_alpha   90.00
_cell.angle_beta   90.00
_cell.angle_gamma   90.00
#
_symmetry.space_group_name_H-M   'P 1'
#
loop_
_entity.id
_entity.type
_entity.pdbx_description
1 polymer ?
#
loop_
_entity_poly.entity_id
_entity_poly.type
_entity_poly.pdbx_seq_one_letter_code
_entity_poly.pdbx_strand_id
1 'polypeptide(L)'
;MKRVLASIAAATLTLALAVPAAAEGTIKIAASPTPHAEILEAAKSILADEGWDLEVTEFEDYVQPNLVVESGDFDANYFQHVPYLESFNEEKGTHLVDAGDIHYEPFGIYPGTKKSLDELEDGDTIAVPNDTTNEARALLLLQDNGVLTLKEGAGLTATVNDIESTTKDIKIQELEAAQVPRVLNEVAFAVINGNYAVEAGLSVADDAIAYEASDSEAAKTYVNIIAVKEGNENNEGIVALVDALKSDEIKDFINETYNGAVIP
;
A
#
# COMPACT_ATOMS: atom_id res chain seq x y z
N MET A 1 -77.35 -34.12 -26.38
CA MET A 1 -76.50 -34.23 -25.20
C MET A 1 -75.03 -34.02 -25.64
N LYS A 2 -74.52 -32.77 -25.53
CA LYS A 2 -73.15 -32.46 -25.91
C LYS A 2 -72.29 -32.39 -24.62
N ARG A 3 -71.28 -33.28 -24.53
CA ARG A 3 -70.29 -33.26 -23.45
C ARG A 3 -69.17 -32.32 -23.80
N VAL A 4 -68.94 -31.29 -22.98
CA VAL A 4 -67.81 -30.36 -23.06
C VAL A 4 -66.74 -30.97 -22.19
N LEU A 5 -65.60 -31.29 -22.78
CA LEU A 5 -64.37 -31.65 -22.07
C LEU A 5 -63.58 -30.37 -21.79
N ALA A 6 -63.42 -30.02 -20.54
CA ALA A 6 -62.52 -28.94 -20.11
C ALA A 6 -61.12 -29.50 -19.88
N SER A 7 -60.15 -29.08 -20.67
CA SER A 7 -58.73 -29.40 -20.49
C SER A 7 -58.12 -28.40 -19.50
N ILE A 8 -57.66 -28.90 -18.35
CA ILE A 8 -56.90 -28.13 -17.37
C ILE A 8 -55.41 -28.25 -17.76
N ALA A 9 -54.81 -27.18 -18.26
CA ALA A 9 -53.37 -27.08 -18.45
C ALA A 9 -52.73 -26.71 -17.11
N ALA A 10 -51.98 -27.65 -16.49
CA ALA A 10 -51.15 -27.41 -15.36
C ALA A 10 -49.84 -26.78 -15.80
N ALA A 11 -49.64 -25.48 -15.50
CA ALA A 11 -48.36 -24.78 -15.68
C ALA A 11 -47.46 -25.16 -14.51
N THR A 12 -46.47 -25.99 -14.73
CA THR A 12 -45.38 -26.26 -13.77
C THR A 12 -44.41 -25.10 -13.79
N LEU A 13 -44.44 -24.30 -12.73
CA LEU A 13 -43.46 -23.25 -12.47
C LEU A 13 -42.18 -23.94 -11.93
N THR A 14 -41.18 -24.13 -12.76
CA THR A 14 -39.85 -24.57 -12.34
C THR A 14 -39.15 -23.41 -11.68
N LEU A 15 -39.10 -23.41 -10.34
CA LEU A 15 -38.24 -22.54 -9.55
C LEU A 15 -36.80 -23.03 -9.74
N ALA A 16 -36.02 -22.32 -10.55
CA ALA A 16 -34.58 -22.53 -10.61
C ALA A 16 -34.00 -22.06 -9.29
N LEU A 17 -33.65 -22.98 -8.41
CA LEU A 17 -32.80 -22.73 -7.26
C LEU A 17 -31.44 -22.40 -7.83
N ALA A 18 -31.00 -21.11 -7.70
CA ALA A 18 -29.62 -20.72 -7.91
C ALA A 18 -28.80 -21.44 -6.81
N VAL A 19 -28.12 -22.52 -7.20
CA VAL A 19 -27.08 -23.12 -6.37
C VAL A 19 -25.94 -22.09 -6.34
N PRO A 20 -25.49 -21.59 -5.19
CA PRO A 20 -24.29 -20.78 -5.14
C PRO A 20 -23.16 -21.58 -5.79
N ALA A 21 -22.43 -20.98 -6.73
CA ALA A 21 -21.23 -21.59 -7.27
C ALA A 21 -20.31 -21.92 -6.08
N ALA A 22 -19.81 -23.14 -6.01
CA ALA A 22 -18.76 -23.45 -5.05
C ALA A 22 -17.56 -22.59 -5.42
N ALA A 23 -16.88 -22.00 -4.41
CA ALA A 23 -15.67 -21.22 -4.65
C ALA A 23 -14.66 -22.08 -5.44
N GLU A 24 -14.02 -21.51 -6.44
CA GLU A 24 -12.96 -22.18 -7.21
C GLU A 24 -11.72 -22.40 -6.35
N GLY A 25 -11.48 -21.50 -5.36
CA GLY A 25 -10.39 -21.60 -4.42
C GLY A 25 -10.43 -20.47 -3.37
N THR A 26 -9.47 -20.53 -2.47
CA THR A 26 -9.23 -19.49 -1.46
C THR A 26 -7.92 -18.80 -1.78
N ILE A 27 -7.89 -17.46 -1.68
CA ILE A 27 -6.68 -16.63 -1.79
C ILE A 27 -6.39 -16.10 -0.39
N LYS A 28 -5.22 -16.45 0.17
CA LYS A 28 -4.75 -15.93 1.45
C LYS A 28 -3.78 -14.79 1.23
N ILE A 29 -4.11 -13.59 1.71
CA ILE A 29 -3.30 -12.40 1.51
C ILE A 29 -2.93 -11.73 2.82
N ALA A 30 -1.64 -11.37 2.94
CA ALA A 30 -1.10 -10.56 4.03
C ALA A 30 -1.11 -9.08 3.62
N ALA A 31 -1.66 -8.18 4.43
CA ALA A 31 -1.78 -6.77 4.07
C ALA A 31 -1.54 -5.85 5.27
N SER A 32 -1.16 -4.59 5.02
CA SER A 32 -1.28 -3.55 6.05
C SER A 32 -2.74 -3.20 6.29
N PRO A 33 -3.12 -2.77 7.51
CA PRO A 33 -4.53 -2.52 7.85
C PRO A 33 -5.20 -1.51 6.92
N THR A 34 -4.62 -0.34 6.75
CA THR A 34 -5.13 0.73 5.87
C THR A 34 -4.00 1.28 4.98
N PRO A 35 -4.24 1.60 3.70
CA PRO A 35 -5.48 1.40 2.95
C PRO A 35 -5.66 -0.02 2.41
N HIS A 36 -4.62 -0.87 2.49
CA HIS A 36 -4.49 -2.12 1.75
C HIS A 36 -5.58 -3.15 2.10
N ALA A 37 -5.78 -3.48 3.38
CA ALA A 37 -6.82 -4.43 3.78
C ALA A 37 -8.21 -3.87 3.50
N GLU A 38 -8.45 -2.56 3.65
CA GLU A 38 -9.72 -1.93 3.32
C GLU A 38 -10.06 -2.04 1.83
N ILE A 39 -9.07 -1.86 0.96
CA ILE A 39 -9.22 -2.03 -0.50
C ILE A 39 -9.51 -3.50 -0.83
N LEU A 40 -8.81 -4.44 -0.19
CA LEU A 40 -9.07 -5.88 -0.35
C LEU A 40 -10.46 -6.27 0.12
N GLU A 41 -10.94 -5.74 1.24
CA GLU A 41 -12.30 -5.98 1.73
C GLU A 41 -13.36 -5.48 0.73
N ALA A 42 -13.12 -4.32 0.08
CA ALA A 42 -13.99 -3.82 -0.98
C ALA A 42 -14.01 -4.74 -2.21
N ALA A 43 -12.89 -5.42 -2.51
CA ALA A 43 -12.78 -6.31 -3.67
C ALA A 43 -13.39 -7.70 -3.43
N LYS A 44 -13.74 -8.10 -2.19
CA LYS A 44 -14.24 -9.43 -1.85
C LYS A 44 -15.50 -9.83 -2.65
N SER A 45 -16.42 -8.90 -2.87
CA SER A 45 -17.64 -9.19 -3.62
C SER A 45 -17.34 -9.50 -5.08
N ILE A 46 -16.41 -8.79 -5.70
CA ILE A 46 -15.99 -9.01 -7.09
C ILE A 46 -15.37 -10.40 -7.23
N LEU A 47 -14.45 -10.75 -6.33
CA LEU A 47 -13.79 -12.05 -6.31
C LEU A 47 -14.77 -13.20 -6.03
N ALA A 48 -15.73 -13.02 -5.14
CA ALA A 48 -16.76 -14.02 -4.84
C ALA A 48 -17.66 -14.30 -6.04
N ASP A 49 -17.99 -13.30 -6.86
CA ASP A 49 -18.75 -13.47 -8.10
C ASP A 49 -17.97 -14.26 -9.16
N GLU A 50 -16.63 -14.23 -9.08
CA GLU A 50 -15.72 -15.03 -9.92
C GLU A 50 -15.39 -16.41 -9.32
N GLY A 51 -15.93 -16.72 -8.14
CA GLY A 51 -15.74 -18.01 -7.47
C GLY A 51 -14.55 -18.07 -6.51
N TRP A 52 -13.92 -16.94 -6.16
CA TRP A 52 -12.79 -16.89 -5.24
C TRP A 52 -13.21 -16.41 -3.84
N ASP A 53 -12.69 -17.07 -2.79
CA ASP A 53 -12.79 -16.63 -1.41
C ASP A 53 -11.50 -15.91 -0.99
N LEU A 54 -11.59 -14.65 -0.54
CA LEU A 54 -10.45 -13.85 -0.15
C LEU A 54 -10.30 -13.81 1.38
N GLU A 55 -9.25 -14.43 1.91
CA GLU A 55 -8.87 -14.40 3.33
C GLU A 55 -7.76 -13.35 3.55
N VAL A 56 -8.12 -12.20 4.13
CA VAL A 56 -7.19 -11.12 4.45
C VAL A 56 -6.70 -11.25 5.89
N THR A 57 -5.39 -11.16 6.08
CA THR A 57 -4.76 -11.07 7.40
C THR A 57 -3.91 -9.81 7.49
N GLU A 58 -4.17 -9.00 8.51
CA GLU A 58 -3.49 -7.73 8.73
C GLU A 58 -2.18 -7.91 9.49
N PHE A 59 -1.16 -7.14 9.06
CA PHE A 59 0.16 -7.05 9.68
C PHE A 59 0.54 -5.58 9.85
N GLU A 60 1.05 -5.25 11.03
CA GLU A 60 1.42 -3.87 11.42
C GLU A 60 2.82 -3.45 10.95
N ASP A 61 3.63 -4.39 10.46
CA ASP A 61 5.02 -4.16 10.05
C ASP A 61 5.26 -4.54 8.59
N TYR A 62 6.41 -4.10 8.04
CA TYR A 62 6.78 -4.36 6.65
C TYR A 62 7.63 -5.64 6.44
N VAL A 63 7.95 -6.39 7.50
CA VAL A 63 8.82 -7.58 7.44
C VAL A 63 8.01 -8.86 7.30
N GLN A 64 7.03 -9.04 8.19
CA GLN A 64 6.25 -10.27 8.28
C GLN A 64 5.47 -10.62 7.00
N PRO A 65 4.82 -9.66 6.29
CA PRO A 65 4.08 -9.99 5.07
C PRO A 65 4.93 -10.67 4.00
N ASN A 66 6.19 -10.27 3.83
CA ASN A 66 7.09 -10.93 2.89
C ASN A 66 7.51 -12.33 3.36
N LEU A 67 7.79 -12.50 4.65
CA LEU A 67 8.22 -13.78 5.19
C LEU A 67 7.13 -14.86 5.10
N VAL A 68 5.86 -14.51 5.33
CA VAL A 68 4.75 -15.48 5.27
C VAL A 68 4.39 -15.86 3.83
N VAL A 69 4.65 -15.00 2.84
CA VAL A 69 4.53 -15.35 1.43
C VAL A 69 5.72 -16.20 0.97
N GLU A 70 6.95 -15.85 1.39
CA GLU A 70 8.14 -16.67 1.06
C GLU A 70 8.03 -18.08 1.64
N SER A 71 7.49 -18.25 2.87
CA SER A 71 7.26 -19.58 3.47
C SER A 71 6.16 -20.38 2.76
N GLY A 72 5.27 -19.73 2.02
CA GLY A 72 4.09 -20.34 1.39
C GLY A 72 2.89 -20.51 2.33
N ASP A 73 2.88 -19.83 3.47
CA ASP A 73 1.72 -19.79 4.37
C ASP A 73 0.62 -18.88 3.81
N PHE A 74 1.01 -17.91 2.98
CA PHE A 74 0.14 -16.99 2.26
C PHE A 74 0.46 -17.02 0.76
N ASP A 75 -0.55 -16.75 -0.07
CA ASP A 75 -0.43 -16.75 -1.53
C ASP A 75 0.17 -15.44 -2.04
N ALA A 76 -0.14 -14.32 -1.38
CA ALA A 76 0.27 -12.98 -1.77
C ALA A 76 0.43 -12.05 -0.56
N ASN A 77 1.05 -10.90 -0.80
CA ASN A 77 0.92 -9.74 0.10
C ASN A 77 0.61 -8.46 -0.67
N TYR A 78 0.07 -7.48 0.07
CA TYR A 78 -0.27 -6.15 -0.43
C TYR A 78 0.04 -5.11 0.65
N PHE A 79 1.21 -4.45 0.55
CA PHE A 79 1.66 -3.44 1.53
C PHE A 79 2.86 -2.64 1.04
N GLN A 80 3.52 -3.04 -0.05
CA GLN A 80 4.85 -2.60 -0.44
C GLN A 80 4.91 -2.13 -1.88
N HIS A 81 5.96 -1.38 -2.20
CA HIS A 81 6.33 -0.96 -3.55
C HIS A 81 7.54 -1.75 -4.08
N VAL A 82 7.77 -1.71 -5.39
CA VAL A 82 8.83 -2.47 -6.08
C VAL A 82 10.22 -2.26 -5.46
N PRO A 83 10.71 -1.02 -5.20
CA PRO A 83 12.04 -0.85 -4.63
C PRO A 83 12.20 -1.53 -3.26
N TYR A 84 11.15 -1.53 -2.41
CA TYR A 84 11.19 -2.23 -1.13
C TYR A 84 11.27 -3.75 -1.33
N LEU A 85 10.47 -4.32 -2.24
CA LEU A 85 10.49 -5.74 -2.57
C LEU A 85 11.87 -6.20 -3.03
N GLU A 86 12.49 -5.45 -3.95
CA GLU A 86 13.83 -5.77 -4.48
C GLU A 86 14.90 -5.73 -3.38
N SER A 87 14.90 -4.66 -2.56
CA SER A 87 15.82 -4.53 -1.42
C SER A 87 15.61 -5.64 -0.40
N PHE A 88 14.36 -5.97 -0.06
CA PHE A 88 14.04 -7.04 0.86
C PHE A 88 14.52 -8.41 0.35
N ASN A 89 14.32 -8.70 -0.92
CA ASN A 89 14.81 -9.93 -1.55
C ASN A 89 16.35 -10.05 -1.45
N GLU A 90 17.06 -8.95 -1.72
CA GLU A 90 18.52 -8.92 -1.63
C GLU A 90 19.00 -9.11 -0.18
N GLU A 91 18.40 -8.42 0.78
CA GLU A 91 18.79 -8.45 2.19
C GLU A 91 18.44 -9.76 2.90
N LYS A 92 17.30 -10.34 2.59
CA LYS A 92 16.75 -11.52 3.29
C LYS A 92 16.91 -12.82 2.51
N GLY A 93 17.28 -12.74 1.23
CA GLY A 93 17.40 -13.92 0.36
C GLY A 93 16.04 -14.53 0.04
N THR A 94 15.00 -13.71 -0.07
CA THR A 94 13.66 -14.11 -0.50
C THR A 94 13.54 -14.07 -2.02
N HIS A 95 12.48 -14.70 -2.56
CA HIS A 95 12.26 -14.86 -4.00
C HIS A 95 10.83 -14.41 -4.36
N LEU A 96 10.49 -13.21 -3.92
CA LEU A 96 9.19 -12.62 -4.20
C LEU A 96 9.25 -11.79 -5.47
N VAL A 97 8.14 -11.75 -6.20
CA VAL A 97 8.01 -11.01 -7.45
C VAL A 97 6.73 -10.20 -7.46
N ASP A 98 6.73 -9.13 -8.24
CA ASP A 98 5.58 -8.32 -8.53
C ASP A 98 4.60 -9.09 -9.45
N ALA A 99 3.34 -9.17 -9.03
CA ALA A 99 2.24 -9.74 -9.82
C ALA A 99 1.32 -8.65 -10.39
N GLY A 100 1.41 -7.41 -9.93
CA GLY A 100 0.66 -6.28 -10.49
C GLY A 100 0.67 -5.02 -9.65
N ASP A 101 0.86 -3.89 -10.34
CA ASP A 101 0.77 -2.53 -9.79
C ASP A 101 -0.68 -2.18 -9.45
N ILE A 102 -0.94 -1.60 -8.29
CA ILE A 102 -2.31 -1.30 -7.86
C ILE A 102 -2.53 0.19 -7.61
N HIS A 103 -1.78 0.80 -6.68
CA HIS A 103 -1.99 2.20 -6.31
C HIS A 103 -0.68 2.87 -5.88
N TYR A 104 -0.72 4.19 -5.78
CA TYR A 104 0.38 5.00 -5.26
C TYR A 104 -0.06 5.75 -4.01
N GLU A 105 0.86 5.86 -3.04
CA GLU A 105 0.70 6.65 -1.83
C GLU A 105 1.76 7.75 -1.77
N PRO A 106 1.38 9.04 -1.81
CA PRO A 106 2.32 10.13 -1.65
C PRO A 106 3.04 10.08 -0.30
N PHE A 107 4.36 10.20 -0.32
CA PHE A 107 5.17 10.31 0.87
C PHE A 107 5.19 11.77 1.33
N GLY A 108 5.02 12.05 2.62
CA GLY A 108 4.86 13.40 3.12
C GLY A 108 5.77 13.77 4.27
N ILE A 109 6.12 15.08 4.37
CA ILE A 109 6.76 15.70 5.52
C ILE A 109 5.65 16.29 6.40
N TYR A 110 5.52 15.81 7.60
CA TYR A 110 4.48 16.23 8.54
C TYR A 110 5.02 17.09 9.65
N PRO A 111 4.27 18.13 10.08
CA PRO A 111 4.66 19.03 11.15
C PRO A 111 4.57 18.34 12.53
N GLY A 112 5.64 18.41 13.27
CA GLY A 112 5.70 17.97 14.66
C GLY A 112 5.58 19.15 15.62
N THR A 113 6.67 19.45 16.32
CA THR A 113 6.78 20.62 17.21
C THR A 113 6.93 21.95 16.46
N LYS A 114 7.37 21.90 15.19
CA LYS A 114 7.46 23.03 14.25
C LYS A 114 6.36 22.92 13.21
N LYS A 115 5.91 24.05 12.63
CA LYS A 115 4.78 24.10 11.71
C LYS A 115 5.15 24.42 10.26
N SER A 116 6.36 24.87 10.03
CA SER A 116 6.92 25.19 8.71
C SER A 116 8.40 24.83 8.68
N LEU A 117 8.92 24.41 7.52
CA LEU A 117 10.33 24.15 7.32
C LEU A 117 11.20 25.40 7.55
N ASP A 118 10.63 26.61 7.39
CA ASP A 118 11.30 27.88 7.69
C ASP A 118 11.60 28.06 9.20
N GLU A 119 10.89 27.31 10.07
CA GLU A 119 11.10 27.34 11.53
C GLU A 119 12.22 26.40 11.98
N LEU A 120 12.88 25.69 11.05
CA LEU A 120 13.96 24.75 11.37
C LEU A 120 15.14 25.46 12.01
N GLU A 121 15.62 24.96 13.15
CA GLU A 121 16.71 25.50 13.96
C GLU A 121 17.78 24.44 14.22
N ASP A 122 18.97 24.92 14.64
CA ASP A 122 20.06 24.04 15.06
C ASP A 122 19.64 23.21 16.28
N GLY A 123 19.89 21.92 16.22
CA GLY A 123 19.52 20.93 17.24
C GLY A 123 18.16 20.26 17.02
N ASP A 124 17.37 20.72 16.06
CA ASP A 124 16.11 20.08 15.69
C ASP A 124 16.32 18.65 15.18
N THR A 125 15.32 17.82 15.37
CA THR A 125 15.32 16.43 14.92
C THR A 125 14.23 16.22 13.88
N ILE A 126 14.54 15.48 12.81
CA ILE A 126 13.60 14.99 11.80
C ILE A 126 13.59 13.48 11.86
N ALA A 127 12.42 12.88 12.07
CA ALA A 127 12.26 11.42 12.05
C ALA A 127 12.00 10.91 10.64
N VAL A 128 12.65 9.80 10.27
CA VAL A 128 12.52 9.14 8.97
C VAL A 128 12.42 7.61 9.15
N PRO A 129 11.88 6.85 8.20
CA PRO A 129 11.97 5.40 8.19
C PRO A 129 13.44 4.93 8.12
N ASN A 130 13.73 3.73 8.66
CA ASN A 130 15.08 3.17 8.73
C ASN A 130 15.32 2.01 7.75
N ASP A 131 14.35 1.63 6.95
CA ASP A 131 14.60 0.68 5.87
C ASP A 131 15.22 1.38 4.67
N THR A 132 16.10 0.65 3.96
CA THR A 132 16.99 1.19 2.93
C THR A 132 16.28 2.09 1.92
N THR A 133 15.10 1.66 1.43
CA THR A 133 14.42 2.37 0.34
C THR A 133 13.56 3.54 0.82
N ASN A 134 12.88 3.40 1.97
CA ASN A 134 12.09 4.50 2.52
C ASN A 134 12.96 5.56 3.21
N GLU A 135 14.11 5.20 3.81
CA GLU A 135 15.10 6.17 4.26
C GLU A 135 15.59 7.03 3.10
N ALA A 136 16.04 6.38 2.01
CA ALA A 136 16.50 7.10 0.81
C ALA A 136 15.42 8.02 0.25
N ARG A 137 14.19 7.54 0.14
CA ARG A 137 13.02 8.29 -0.32
C ARG A 137 12.75 9.51 0.57
N ALA A 138 12.83 9.34 1.90
CA ALA A 138 12.68 10.44 2.85
C ALA A 138 13.78 11.50 2.71
N LEU A 139 15.04 11.07 2.58
CA LEU A 139 16.17 11.99 2.40
C LEU A 139 16.07 12.74 1.06
N LEU A 140 15.63 12.09 -0.01
CA LEU A 140 15.38 12.73 -1.30
C LEU A 140 14.26 13.79 -1.20
N LEU A 141 13.14 13.47 -0.52
CA LEU A 141 12.06 14.43 -0.29
C LEU A 141 12.52 15.63 0.54
N LEU A 142 13.35 15.41 1.57
CA LEU A 142 13.95 16.49 2.35
C LEU A 142 14.91 17.35 1.51
N GLN A 143 15.68 16.73 0.60
CA GLN A 143 16.54 17.44 -0.36
C GLN A 143 15.73 18.32 -1.31
N ASP A 144 14.66 17.78 -1.90
CA ASP A 144 13.78 18.50 -2.82
C ASP A 144 13.13 19.72 -2.16
N ASN A 145 12.96 19.67 -0.85
CA ASN A 145 12.45 20.77 -0.03
C ASN A 145 13.56 21.66 0.59
N GLY A 146 14.82 21.50 0.16
CA GLY A 146 15.92 22.37 0.54
C GLY A 146 16.40 22.22 1.99
N VAL A 147 16.05 21.12 2.67
CA VAL A 147 16.46 20.86 4.05
C VAL A 147 17.91 20.36 4.13
N LEU A 148 18.29 19.50 3.20
CA LEU A 148 19.64 18.90 3.11
C LEU A 148 20.08 18.76 1.66
N THR A 149 21.34 18.38 1.47
CA THR A 149 21.91 17.99 0.17
C THR A 149 22.55 16.61 0.32
N LEU A 150 22.28 15.71 -0.59
CA LEU A 150 22.90 14.39 -0.67
C LEU A 150 24.12 14.43 -1.60
N LYS A 151 25.06 13.53 -1.36
CA LYS A 151 26.20 13.29 -2.26
C LYS A 151 25.73 12.91 -3.65
N GLU A 152 26.49 13.33 -4.66
CA GLU A 152 26.20 12.96 -6.05
C GLU A 152 26.13 11.43 -6.21
N GLY A 153 25.05 10.95 -6.81
CA GLY A 153 24.83 9.52 -7.09
C GLY A 153 24.31 8.69 -5.93
N ALA A 154 23.93 9.28 -4.80
CA ALA A 154 23.35 8.55 -3.65
C ALA A 154 22.06 7.78 -4.02
N GLY A 155 21.17 8.39 -4.81
CA GLY A 155 20.01 7.70 -5.43
C GLY A 155 19.05 7.04 -4.44
N LEU A 156 18.42 5.94 -4.89
CA LEU A 156 17.34 5.24 -4.16
C LEU A 156 17.86 4.37 -2.99
N THR A 157 19.15 4.39 -2.70
CA THR A 157 19.79 3.69 -1.56
C THR A 157 20.55 4.65 -0.66
N ALA A 158 20.27 5.96 -0.75
CA ALA A 158 20.86 6.98 0.10
C ALA A 158 20.59 6.70 1.58
N THR A 159 21.59 6.91 2.42
CA THR A 159 21.52 6.81 3.87
C THR A 159 21.93 8.13 4.51
N VAL A 160 21.76 8.27 5.82
CA VAL A 160 22.27 9.45 6.56
C VAL A 160 23.76 9.69 6.34
N ASN A 161 24.54 8.66 6.00
CA ASN A 161 25.97 8.78 5.67
C ASN A 161 26.22 9.49 4.32
N ASP A 162 25.20 9.60 3.48
CA ASP A 162 25.27 10.26 2.18
C ASP A 162 24.82 11.73 2.22
N ILE A 163 24.47 12.23 3.39
CA ILE A 163 24.22 13.67 3.59
C ILE A 163 25.54 14.42 3.45
N GLU A 164 25.63 15.30 2.46
CA GLU A 164 26.76 16.17 2.22
C GLU A 164 26.69 17.43 3.10
N SER A 165 25.49 18.01 3.21
CA SER A 165 25.24 19.19 4.03
C SER A 165 23.79 19.30 4.44
N THR A 166 23.54 20.06 5.49
CA THR A 166 22.20 20.43 5.98
C THR A 166 22.11 21.96 6.13
N THR A 167 20.91 22.52 5.98
CA THR A 167 20.69 23.97 6.12
C THR A 167 20.83 24.46 7.55
N LYS A 168 20.63 23.58 8.53
CA LYS A 168 20.80 23.78 9.98
C LYS A 168 21.52 22.58 10.55
N ASP A 169 22.13 22.68 11.72
CA ASP A 169 22.71 21.53 12.43
C ASP A 169 21.60 20.64 13.02
N ILE A 170 20.97 19.84 12.15
CA ILE A 170 19.84 18.98 12.50
C ILE A 170 20.28 17.53 12.74
N LYS A 171 19.41 16.76 13.40
CA LYS A 171 19.56 15.32 13.60
C LYS A 171 18.53 14.58 12.75
N ILE A 172 18.95 13.59 12.01
CA ILE A 172 18.05 12.61 11.41
C ILE A 172 17.90 11.44 12.38
N GLN A 173 16.66 11.12 12.74
CA GLN A 173 16.32 10.00 13.61
C GLN A 173 15.67 8.91 12.79
N GLU A 174 16.40 7.83 12.58
CA GLU A 174 15.98 6.66 11.84
C GLU A 174 15.16 5.74 12.76
N LEU A 175 13.94 5.38 12.36
CA LEU A 175 13.00 4.54 13.11
C LEU A 175 12.32 3.53 12.17
N GLU A 176 11.84 2.42 12.71
CA GLU A 176 10.89 1.58 11.96
C GLU A 176 9.72 2.43 11.47
N ALA A 177 9.31 2.24 10.20
CA ALA A 177 8.30 3.09 9.56
C ALA A 177 7.01 3.22 10.39
N ALA A 178 6.54 2.12 11.00
CA ALA A 178 5.39 2.10 11.91
C ALA A 178 5.56 2.94 13.20
N GLN A 179 6.80 3.29 13.57
CA GLN A 179 7.07 4.08 14.78
C GLN A 179 7.16 5.58 14.48
N VAL A 180 7.41 5.97 13.22
CA VAL A 180 7.62 7.37 12.84
C VAL A 180 6.43 8.28 13.22
N PRO A 181 5.16 7.94 12.97
CA PRO A 181 4.03 8.77 13.39
C PRO A 181 3.93 8.98 14.90
N ARG A 182 4.40 8.00 15.68
CA ARG A 182 4.27 8.00 17.15
C ARG A 182 5.17 9.04 17.84
N VAL A 183 6.26 9.42 17.18
CA VAL A 183 7.19 10.42 17.71
C VAL A 183 6.93 11.83 17.18
N LEU A 184 5.86 12.05 16.41
CA LEU A 184 5.58 13.33 15.77
C LEU A 184 5.56 14.53 16.74
N ASN A 185 5.08 14.33 17.97
CA ASN A 185 5.05 15.36 18.99
C ASN A 185 6.41 15.59 19.71
N GLU A 186 7.43 14.79 19.40
CA GLU A 186 8.76 14.84 20.04
C GLU A 186 9.84 15.40 19.09
N VAL A 187 9.55 15.45 17.78
CA VAL A 187 10.46 15.90 16.72
C VAL A 187 9.99 17.18 16.06
N ALA A 188 10.87 17.89 15.37
CA ALA A 188 10.48 19.08 14.61
C ALA A 188 9.55 18.68 13.45
N PHE A 189 9.94 17.65 12.70
CA PHE A 189 9.20 17.10 11.56
C PHE A 189 9.37 15.58 11.51
N ALA A 190 8.45 14.90 10.82
CA ALA A 190 8.58 13.50 10.48
C ALA A 190 8.24 13.28 9.01
N VAL A 191 8.98 12.40 8.33
CA VAL A 191 8.66 11.95 6.99
C VAL A 191 7.99 10.58 7.10
N ILE A 192 6.71 10.51 6.70
CA ILE A 192 5.83 9.38 7.03
C ILE A 192 5.28 8.74 5.76
N ASN A 193 5.34 7.40 5.67
CA ASN A 193 4.71 6.61 4.61
C ASN A 193 3.20 6.82 4.58
N GLY A 194 2.59 6.81 3.38
CA GLY A 194 1.18 7.11 3.18
C GLY A 194 0.24 6.27 4.05
N ASN A 195 0.41 4.94 4.06
CA ASN A 195 -0.41 4.04 4.87
C ASN A 195 -0.33 4.36 6.36
N TYR A 196 0.87 4.60 6.93
CA TYR A 196 1.02 4.96 8.34
C TYR A 196 0.53 6.37 8.67
N ALA A 197 0.55 7.29 7.70
CA ALA A 197 -0.06 8.60 7.85
C ALA A 197 -1.60 8.47 7.94
N VAL A 198 -2.22 7.73 7.03
CA VAL A 198 -3.67 7.48 7.04
C VAL A 198 -4.08 6.75 8.32
N GLU A 199 -3.34 5.72 8.75
CA GLU A 199 -3.58 4.99 10.00
C GLU A 199 -3.50 5.91 11.24
N ALA A 200 -2.58 6.88 11.22
CA ALA A 200 -2.46 7.89 12.27
C ALA A 200 -3.52 9.00 12.20
N GLY A 201 -4.44 8.94 11.23
CA GLY A 201 -5.48 9.94 11.00
C GLY A 201 -4.96 11.24 10.36
N LEU A 202 -3.81 11.19 9.67
CA LEU A 202 -3.22 12.31 8.96
C LEU A 202 -3.63 12.28 7.48
N SER A 203 -3.93 13.45 6.95
CA SER A 203 -4.18 13.66 5.51
C SER A 203 -2.95 14.27 4.85
N VAL A 204 -2.47 13.66 3.78
CA VAL A 204 -1.33 14.22 3.04
C VAL A 204 -1.65 15.60 2.46
N ALA A 205 -2.89 15.81 2.03
CA ALA A 205 -3.33 17.08 1.44
C ALA A 205 -3.51 18.20 2.47
N ASP A 206 -3.95 17.88 3.70
CA ASP A 206 -4.32 18.87 4.71
C ASP A 206 -3.27 19.04 5.80
N ASP A 207 -2.52 17.99 6.14
CA ASP A 207 -1.60 17.96 7.29
C ASP A 207 -0.12 17.98 6.88
N ALA A 208 0.24 17.48 5.68
CA ALA A 208 1.64 17.52 5.25
C ALA A 208 2.08 18.94 4.86
N ILE A 209 3.30 19.31 5.21
CA ILE A 209 3.92 20.58 4.81
C ILE A 209 4.44 20.51 3.38
N ALA A 210 4.91 19.33 2.98
CA ALA A 210 5.34 19.00 1.64
C ALA A 210 5.14 17.51 1.41
N TYR A 211 4.89 17.14 0.16
CA TYR A 211 4.71 15.74 -0.23
C TYR A 211 5.06 15.54 -1.71
N GLU A 212 5.26 14.30 -2.09
CA GLU A 212 5.55 13.91 -3.46
C GLU A 212 4.33 14.16 -4.37
N ALA A 213 4.55 14.79 -5.53
CA ALA A 213 3.48 15.03 -6.48
C ALA A 213 3.03 13.72 -7.15
N SER A 214 1.74 13.60 -7.44
CA SER A 214 1.14 12.41 -8.06
C SER A 214 1.59 12.16 -9.51
N ASP A 215 2.17 13.15 -10.17
CA ASP A 215 2.73 13.08 -11.52
C ASP A 215 4.27 13.00 -11.55
N SER A 216 4.91 12.85 -10.38
CA SER A 216 6.36 12.77 -10.23
C SER A 216 6.94 11.41 -10.66
N GLU A 217 8.28 11.35 -10.79
CA GLU A 217 8.96 10.06 -10.94
C GLU A 217 8.79 9.17 -9.71
N ALA A 218 8.65 9.75 -8.50
CA ALA A 218 8.33 9.00 -7.30
C ALA A 218 7.00 8.24 -7.42
N ALA A 219 5.96 8.87 -7.99
CA ALA A 219 4.67 8.23 -8.21
C ALA A 219 4.75 6.97 -9.10
N LYS A 220 5.69 6.94 -10.05
CA LYS A 220 5.93 5.78 -10.93
C LYS A 220 6.80 4.72 -10.26
N THR A 221 7.76 5.17 -9.44
CA THR A 221 8.76 4.29 -8.82
C THR A 221 8.19 3.54 -7.60
N TYR A 222 7.33 4.21 -6.82
CA TYR A 222 6.84 3.70 -5.54
C TYR A 222 5.36 3.25 -5.61
N VAL A 223 4.93 2.70 -6.74
CA VAL A 223 3.61 2.06 -6.87
C VAL A 223 3.53 0.86 -5.95
N ASN A 224 2.44 0.75 -5.20
CA ASN A 224 2.13 -0.39 -4.35
C ASN A 224 1.62 -1.56 -5.20
N ILE A 225 2.12 -2.75 -4.90
CA ILE A 225 1.99 -3.95 -5.72
C ILE A 225 1.36 -5.11 -4.95
N ILE A 226 0.80 -6.05 -5.69
CA ILE A 226 0.59 -7.41 -5.21
C ILE A 226 1.89 -8.19 -5.43
N ALA A 227 2.50 -8.65 -4.34
CA ALA A 227 3.70 -9.48 -4.42
C ALA A 227 3.38 -10.94 -4.08
N VAL A 228 4.00 -11.84 -4.82
CA VAL A 228 3.83 -13.30 -4.69
C VAL A 228 5.19 -13.98 -4.70
N LYS A 229 5.24 -15.26 -4.32
CA LYS A 229 6.44 -16.06 -4.52
C LYS A 229 6.67 -16.31 -6.02
N GLU A 230 7.93 -16.23 -6.47
CA GLU A 230 8.33 -16.47 -7.86
C GLU A 230 7.72 -17.75 -8.42
N GLY A 231 7.10 -17.65 -9.57
CA GLY A 231 6.39 -18.73 -10.26
C GLY A 231 4.88 -18.80 -9.99
N ASN A 232 4.36 -17.98 -9.04
CA ASN A 232 2.93 -17.91 -8.72
C ASN A 232 2.21 -16.70 -9.36
N GLU A 233 2.92 -15.82 -10.05
CA GLU A 233 2.38 -14.58 -10.65
C GLU A 233 1.27 -14.82 -11.69
N ASN A 234 1.22 -16.01 -12.27
CA ASN A 234 0.20 -16.41 -13.24
C ASN A 234 -0.82 -17.40 -12.67
N ASN A 235 -0.87 -17.59 -11.34
CA ASN A 235 -1.91 -18.36 -10.69
C ASN A 235 -3.28 -17.72 -10.95
N GLU A 236 -4.29 -18.51 -11.29
CA GLU A 236 -5.63 -18.03 -11.68
C GLU A 236 -6.25 -17.12 -10.59
N GLY A 237 -6.10 -17.46 -9.31
CA GLY A 237 -6.57 -16.64 -8.20
C GLY A 237 -5.81 -15.31 -8.07
N ILE A 238 -4.49 -15.31 -8.32
CA ILE A 238 -3.69 -14.08 -8.29
C ILE A 238 -4.05 -13.15 -9.44
N VAL A 239 -4.24 -13.70 -10.63
CA VAL A 239 -4.72 -12.91 -11.79
C VAL A 239 -6.09 -12.31 -11.50
N ALA A 240 -7.04 -13.10 -10.99
CA ALA A 240 -8.37 -12.61 -10.61
C ALA A 240 -8.28 -11.49 -9.53
N LEU A 241 -7.40 -11.66 -8.53
CA LEU A 241 -7.17 -10.65 -7.49
C LEU A 241 -6.67 -9.32 -8.08
N VAL A 242 -5.66 -9.37 -8.95
CA VAL A 242 -5.10 -8.17 -9.59
C VAL A 242 -6.12 -7.50 -10.49
N ASP A 243 -6.89 -8.27 -11.27
CA ASP A 243 -7.95 -7.73 -12.14
C ASP A 243 -9.08 -7.09 -11.32
N ALA A 244 -9.50 -7.71 -10.22
CA ALA A 244 -10.50 -7.15 -9.31
C ALA A 244 -10.03 -5.82 -8.71
N LEU A 245 -8.77 -5.75 -8.22
CA LEU A 245 -8.18 -4.53 -7.64
C LEU A 245 -8.00 -3.40 -8.66
N LYS A 246 -7.83 -3.72 -9.94
CA LYS A 246 -7.73 -2.74 -11.04
C LYS A 246 -9.08 -2.35 -11.65
N SER A 247 -10.18 -2.92 -11.17
CA SER A 247 -11.52 -2.59 -11.67
C SER A 247 -11.90 -1.14 -11.43
N ASP A 248 -12.82 -0.61 -12.24
CA ASP A 248 -13.32 0.74 -12.08
C ASP A 248 -14.03 0.92 -10.73
N GLU A 249 -14.70 -0.12 -10.22
CA GLU A 249 -15.38 -0.13 -8.92
C GLU A 249 -14.38 0.12 -7.76
N ILE A 250 -13.22 -0.55 -7.79
CA ILE A 250 -12.19 -0.36 -6.76
C ILE A 250 -11.48 0.98 -6.92
N LYS A 251 -11.23 1.46 -8.13
CA LYS A 251 -10.70 2.81 -8.35
C LYS A 251 -11.64 3.89 -7.83
N ASP A 252 -12.94 3.75 -8.06
CA ASP A 252 -13.94 4.66 -7.53
C ASP A 252 -13.95 4.61 -5.99
N PHE A 253 -13.91 3.41 -5.39
CA PHE A 253 -13.80 3.24 -3.94
C PHE A 253 -12.56 3.95 -3.37
N ILE A 254 -11.39 3.78 -3.99
CA ILE A 254 -10.14 4.44 -3.55
C ILE A 254 -10.28 5.96 -3.62
N ASN A 255 -10.77 6.50 -4.74
CA ASN A 255 -10.94 7.94 -4.92
C ASN A 255 -11.92 8.56 -3.92
N GLU A 256 -13.03 7.87 -3.66
CA GLU A 256 -14.08 8.36 -2.75
C GLU A 256 -13.65 8.26 -1.26
N THR A 257 -12.88 7.22 -0.91
CA THR A 257 -12.50 6.95 0.48
C THR A 257 -11.30 7.77 0.94
N TYR A 258 -10.26 7.86 0.10
CA TYR A 258 -8.96 8.40 0.55
C TYR A 258 -8.65 9.82 0.06
N ASN A 259 -9.50 10.41 -0.78
CA ASN A 259 -9.42 11.82 -1.20
C ASN A 259 -8.01 12.28 -1.59
N GLY A 260 -7.29 11.45 -2.37
CA GLY A 260 -5.94 11.73 -2.87
C GLY A 260 -4.79 11.30 -1.94
N ALA A 261 -5.06 10.76 -0.75
CA ALA A 261 -4.04 10.11 0.07
C ALA A 261 -3.61 8.75 -0.51
N VAL A 262 -4.49 8.15 -1.31
CA VAL A 262 -4.25 6.93 -2.10
C VAL A 262 -4.73 7.19 -3.53
N ILE A 263 -3.91 6.86 -4.52
CA ILE A 263 -4.15 7.20 -5.95
C ILE A 263 -4.12 5.90 -6.76
N PRO A 264 -5.26 5.47 -7.35
CA PRO A 264 -5.38 4.22 -8.10
C PRO A 264 -4.71 4.24 -9.47
#